data_2c98d4e580e7114dfbf2eadbaa522f89
#
_entry.id   2c98d4e580e7114dfbf2eadbaa522f89
#
_cell.length_a   1.000
_cell.length_b   1.000
_cell.length_c   1.000
_cell.angle_alpha   90.00
_cell.angle_beta   90.00
_cell.angle_gamma   90.00
#
_symmetry.space_group_name_H-M   'P 1'
#
loop_
_entity.id
_entity.type
_entity.pdbx_description
1 polymer ?
#
loop_
_entity_poly.entity_id
_entity_poly.type
_entity_poly.pdbx_seq_one_letter_code
_entity_poly.pdbx_strand_id
1 'polypeptide(L)'
;MRFWGALLSAMLLLTIGSLWVYGTYEDQVGSIGPVFLQPVERQGNVTSLSTVTAHTPTSSLVEASCNGNGVIEVYDVITGEMVDRHAVYGHARYQFVLPREGDYLIINNGTDKLTCSFRFVKNYPTRPVQNALYISGSVFAVLLALVVWRWGR
;
A
#
# COMPACT_ATOMS: atom_id res chain seq x y z
N MET A 1 -8.02 32.36 28.37
CA MET A 1 -8.10 30.92 28.64
C MET A 1 -9.08 30.19 27.73
N ARG A 2 -10.29 30.68 27.53
CA ARG A 2 -11.26 30.06 26.57
C ARG A 2 -10.72 29.95 25.14
N PHE A 3 -9.96 30.94 24.70
CA PHE A 3 -9.34 30.95 23.38
C PHE A 3 -8.34 29.80 23.18
N TRP A 4 -7.48 29.54 24.15
CA TRP A 4 -6.49 28.46 24.06
C TRP A 4 -7.14 27.06 24.07
N GLY A 5 -8.22 26.89 24.84
CA GLY A 5 -8.97 25.63 24.82
C GLY A 5 -9.65 25.39 23.47
N ALA A 6 -10.23 26.42 22.87
CA ALA A 6 -10.83 26.34 21.55
C ALA A 6 -9.78 26.03 20.46
N LEU A 7 -8.61 26.67 20.52
CA LEU A 7 -7.51 26.42 19.60
C LEU A 7 -7.00 24.99 19.70
N LEU A 8 -6.74 24.49 20.91
CA LEU A 8 -6.29 23.12 21.12
C LEU A 8 -7.34 22.08 20.66
N SER A 9 -8.62 22.33 20.91
CA SER A 9 -9.70 21.47 20.45
C SER A 9 -9.77 21.44 18.91
N ALA A 10 -9.64 22.59 18.27
CA ALA A 10 -9.63 22.65 16.80
C ALA A 10 -8.43 21.91 16.21
N MET A 11 -7.24 22.05 16.77
CA MET A 11 -6.05 21.34 16.33
C MET A 11 -6.18 19.80 16.54
N LEU A 12 -6.75 19.37 17.66
CA LEU A 12 -7.01 17.96 17.92
C LEU A 12 -7.99 17.38 16.90
N LEU A 13 -9.09 18.07 16.62
CA LEU A 13 -10.08 17.64 15.63
C LEU A 13 -9.49 17.58 14.22
N LEU A 14 -8.65 18.53 13.84
CA LEU A 14 -7.94 18.52 12.55
C LEU A 14 -7.00 17.31 12.45
N THR A 15 -6.27 16.99 13.51
CA THR A 15 -5.36 15.84 13.53
C THR A 15 -6.13 14.52 13.44
N ILE A 16 -7.20 14.37 14.21
CA ILE A 16 -8.06 13.18 14.16
C ILE A 16 -8.72 13.04 12.79
N GLY A 17 -9.25 14.13 12.24
CA GLY A 17 -9.84 14.16 10.91
C GLY A 17 -8.85 13.77 9.82
N SER A 18 -7.61 14.26 9.90
CA SER A 18 -6.55 13.89 8.96
C SER A 18 -6.20 12.41 9.04
N LEU A 19 -6.09 11.84 10.24
CA LEU A 19 -5.86 10.41 10.44
C LEU A 19 -7.01 9.57 9.87
N TRP A 20 -8.23 9.99 10.07
CA TRP A 20 -9.41 9.31 9.56
C TRP A 20 -9.46 9.34 8.03
N VAL A 21 -9.24 10.51 7.41
CA VAL A 21 -9.15 10.65 5.96
C VAL A 21 -8.04 9.77 5.39
N TYR A 22 -6.85 9.77 6.00
CA TYR A 22 -5.74 8.91 5.60
C TYR A 22 -6.08 7.41 5.69
N GLY A 23 -6.82 7.03 6.73
CA GLY A 23 -7.22 5.64 6.94
C GLY A 23 -8.30 5.14 5.99
N THR A 24 -9.19 6.02 5.54
CA THR A 24 -10.36 5.68 4.70
C THR A 24 -10.21 6.10 3.24
N TYR A 25 -9.22 6.93 2.93
CA TYR A 25 -9.00 7.41 1.57
C TYR A 25 -8.52 6.27 0.68
N GLU A 26 -9.37 5.88 -0.24
CA GLU A 26 -9.04 4.97 -1.34
C GLU A 26 -8.71 5.80 -2.56
N ASP A 27 -7.42 5.99 -2.83
CA ASP A 27 -6.98 6.51 -4.10
C ASP A 27 -6.79 5.33 -5.05
N GLN A 28 -7.64 5.25 -6.06
CA GLN A 28 -7.44 4.32 -7.14
C GLN A 28 -6.29 4.82 -8.00
N VAL A 29 -5.09 4.37 -7.67
CA VAL A 29 -3.91 4.64 -8.48
C VAL A 29 -4.02 3.98 -9.86
N GLY A 30 -4.75 2.88 -9.94
CA GLY A 30 -5.02 2.19 -11.20
C GLY A 30 -5.42 0.73 -11.01
N SER A 31 -5.73 0.12 -12.13
CA SER A 31 -5.95 -1.33 -12.23
C SER A 31 -5.27 -1.88 -13.48
N ILE A 32 -4.72 -3.07 -13.36
CA ILE A 32 -4.11 -3.81 -14.46
C ILE A 32 -4.85 -5.12 -14.62
N GLY A 33 -5.31 -5.40 -15.80
CA GLY A 33 -5.87 -6.71 -16.12
C GLY A 33 -7.27 -6.71 -16.69
N PRO A 34 -7.74 -7.91 -17.06
CA PRO A 34 -7.04 -9.18 -16.91
C PRO A 34 -5.82 -9.30 -17.83
N VAL A 35 -4.72 -9.80 -17.30
CA VAL A 35 -3.48 -10.06 -18.04
C VAL A 35 -3.10 -11.54 -18.01
N PHE A 36 -2.52 -12.01 -19.11
CA PHE A 36 -2.03 -13.38 -19.22
C PHE A 36 -0.53 -13.40 -18.91
N LEU A 37 -0.15 -14.05 -17.82
CA LEU A 37 1.24 -14.22 -17.43
C LEU A 37 1.72 -15.61 -17.87
N GLN A 38 2.57 -15.65 -18.88
CA GLN A 38 3.23 -16.86 -19.31
C GLN A 38 4.35 -17.24 -18.34
N PRO A 39 4.63 -18.53 -18.16
CA PRO A 39 5.80 -18.97 -17.42
C PRO A 39 7.08 -18.36 -18.01
N VAL A 40 8.04 -18.08 -17.14
CA VAL A 40 9.37 -17.66 -17.56
C VAL A 40 10.05 -18.82 -18.28
N GLU A 41 10.32 -18.67 -19.57
CA GLU A 41 11.02 -19.67 -20.37
C GLU A 41 12.51 -19.28 -20.51
N ARG A 42 13.38 -20.20 -20.17
CA ARG A 42 14.80 -20.09 -20.39
C ARG A 42 15.20 -21.00 -21.55
N GLN A 43 15.48 -20.45 -22.71
CA GLN A 43 16.06 -21.16 -23.84
C GLN A 43 17.51 -20.74 -24.02
N GLY A 44 18.46 -21.56 -23.53
CA GLY A 44 19.88 -21.23 -23.58
C GLY A 44 20.20 -19.97 -22.77
N ASN A 45 20.80 -18.95 -23.43
CA ASN A 45 21.13 -17.66 -22.79
C ASN A 45 20.01 -16.61 -22.92
N VAL A 46 18.88 -16.96 -23.55
CA VAL A 46 17.76 -16.04 -23.77
C VAL A 46 16.64 -16.41 -22.82
N THR A 47 16.24 -15.45 -21.99
CA THR A 47 15.07 -15.56 -21.13
C THR A 47 13.94 -14.78 -21.78
N SER A 48 12.89 -15.47 -22.23
CA SER A 48 11.66 -14.79 -22.62
C SER A 48 10.80 -14.57 -21.38
N LEU A 49 10.46 -13.32 -21.15
CA LEU A 49 9.65 -12.90 -20.01
C LEU A 49 8.34 -12.34 -20.52
N SER A 50 7.25 -13.00 -20.17
CA SER A 50 5.96 -12.34 -20.21
C SER A 50 5.79 -11.61 -18.88
N THR A 51 5.99 -10.30 -18.91
CA THR A 51 6.03 -9.49 -17.71
C THR A 51 4.98 -8.39 -17.75
N VAL A 52 4.52 -8.02 -16.57
CA VAL A 52 3.73 -6.80 -16.39
C VAL A 52 4.57 -5.82 -15.57
N THR A 53 4.77 -4.65 -16.12
CA THR A 53 5.41 -3.55 -15.39
C THR A 53 4.32 -2.68 -14.77
N ALA A 54 4.38 -2.52 -13.47
CA ALA A 54 3.48 -1.65 -12.74
C ALA A 54 4.24 -0.45 -12.19
N HIS A 55 3.78 0.75 -12.54
CA HIS A 55 4.29 1.98 -11.95
C HIS A 55 3.35 2.45 -10.85
N THR A 56 3.91 2.75 -9.69
CA THR A 56 3.16 3.36 -8.59
C THR A 56 3.80 4.68 -8.17
N PRO A 57 3.02 5.76 -8.07
CA PRO A 57 3.54 7.07 -7.65
C PRO A 57 3.82 7.16 -6.15
N THR A 58 3.27 6.24 -5.37
CA THR A 58 3.46 6.17 -3.91
C THR A 58 3.45 4.72 -3.44
N SER A 59 3.72 4.48 -2.15
CA SER A 59 3.47 3.16 -1.58
C SER A 59 1.98 2.80 -1.71
N SER A 60 1.69 1.60 -2.20
CA SER A 60 0.32 1.19 -2.53
C SER A 60 0.01 -0.21 -2.01
N LEU A 61 -1.25 -0.44 -1.63
CA LEU A 61 -1.79 -1.78 -1.44
C LEU A 61 -2.29 -2.29 -2.78
N VAL A 62 -1.91 -3.49 -3.14
CA VAL A 62 -2.35 -4.17 -4.35
C VAL A 62 -3.21 -5.36 -3.98
N GLU A 63 -4.40 -5.40 -4.55
CA GLU A 63 -5.27 -6.56 -4.51
C GLU A 63 -5.07 -7.37 -5.79
N ALA A 64 -4.61 -8.60 -5.64
CA ALA A 64 -4.39 -9.51 -6.74
C ALA A 64 -5.47 -10.59 -6.79
N SER A 65 -5.95 -10.88 -7.98
CA SER A 65 -6.85 -12.00 -8.25
C SER A 65 -6.31 -12.78 -9.44
N CYS A 66 -5.94 -14.03 -9.22
CA CYS A 66 -5.30 -14.86 -10.21
C CYS A 66 -6.05 -16.20 -10.38
N ASN A 67 -6.11 -16.69 -11.62
CA ASN A 67 -6.65 -18.00 -11.98
C ASN A 67 -5.58 -18.80 -12.72
N GLY A 68 -5.47 -20.06 -12.37
CA GLY A 68 -4.51 -21.02 -12.95
C GLY A 68 -3.57 -21.56 -11.87
N ASN A 69 -2.50 -22.20 -12.32
CA ASN A 69 -1.49 -22.76 -11.43
C ASN A 69 -0.13 -22.13 -11.76
N GLY A 70 0.49 -21.52 -10.78
CA GLY A 70 1.78 -20.89 -10.98
C GLY A 70 2.29 -20.19 -9.72
N VAL A 71 3.34 -19.42 -9.88
CA VAL A 71 3.94 -18.63 -8.82
C VAL A 71 4.12 -17.21 -9.30
N ILE A 72 3.49 -16.27 -8.61
CA ILE A 72 3.66 -14.84 -8.87
C ILE A 72 4.81 -14.34 -8.02
N GLU A 73 5.74 -13.65 -8.67
CA GLU A 73 6.83 -12.93 -8.01
C GLU A 73 6.80 -11.48 -8.45
N VAL A 74 7.00 -10.58 -7.49
CA VAL A 74 7.04 -9.13 -7.70
C VAL A 74 8.41 -8.62 -7.29
N TYR A 75 9.07 -7.91 -8.19
CA TYR A 75 10.40 -7.35 -8.00
C TYR A 75 10.38 -5.83 -8.11
N ASP A 76 11.13 -5.17 -7.25
CA ASP A 76 11.46 -3.76 -7.40
C ASP A 76 12.52 -3.62 -8.51
N VAL A 77 12.21 -2.88 -9.56
CA VAL A 77 13.12 -2.74 -10.72
C VAL A 77 14.40 -1.98 -10.37
N ILE A 78 14.33 -1.05 -9.40
CA ILE A 78 15.48 -0.23 -9.02
C ILE A 78 16.46 -1.02 -8.15
N THR A 79 15.95 -1.74 -7.14
CA THR A 79 16.79 -2.49 -6.19
C THR A 79 17.05 -3.94 -6.61
N GLY A 80 16.21 -4.49 -7.48
CA GLY A 80 16.22 -5.91 -7.83
C GLY A 80 15.72 -6.83 -6.72
N GLU A 81 15.21 -6.29 -5.63
CA GLU A 81 14.69 -7.06 -4.50
C GLU A 81 13.31 -7.62 -4.79
N MET A 82 13.07 -8.83 -4.36
CA MET A 82 11.75 -9.45 -4.39
C MET A 82 10.89 -8.85 -3.28
N VAL A 83 9.77 -8.26 -3.69
CA VAL A 83 8.81 -7.60 -2.80
C VAL A 83 7.76 -8.57 -2.28
N ASP A 84 7.30 -9.48 -3.15
CA ASP A 84 6.27 -10.45 -2.84
C ASP A 84 6.42 -11.71 -3.66
N ARG A 85 5.98 -12.83 -3.09
CA ARG A 85 5.89 -14.12 -3.77
C ARG A 85 4.64 -14.86 -3.29
N HIS A 86 3.83 -15.31 -4.22
CA HIS A 86 2.61 -16.05 -3.92
C HIS A 86 2.39 -17.20 -4.87
N ALA A 87 2.15 -18.40 -4.33
CA ALA A 87 1.79 -19.55 -5.11
C ALA A 87 0.27 -19.56 -5.37
N VAL A 88 -0.13 -19.78 -6.61
CA VAL A 88 -1.53 -19.85 -7.05
C VAL A 88 -1.86 -21.28 -7.43
N TYR A 89 -2.91 -21.81 -6.82
CA TYR A 89 -3.44 -23.15 -7.11
C TYR A 89 -4.93 -23.02 -7.45
N GLY A 90 -5.24 -23.05 -8.75
CA GLY A 90 -6.59 -22.89 -9.27
C GLY A 90 -7.08 -21.45 -9.25
N HIS A 91 -7.36 -20.91 -8.09
CA HIS A 91 -7.78 -19.53 -7.88
C HIS A 91 -7.16 -18.98 -6.59
N ALA A 92 -6.66 -17.74 -6.65
CA ALA A 92 -6.15 -17.05 -5.48
C ALA A 92 -6.56 -15.58 -5.50
N ARG A 93 -6.98 -15.08 -4.34
CA ARG A 93 -7.15 -13.66 -4.05
C ARG A 93 -6.28 -13.33 -2.86
N TYR A 94 -5.39 -12.37 -3.04
CA TYR A 94 -4.47 -11.97 -1.98
C TYR A 94 -4.09 -10.51 -2.12
N GLN A 95 -3.46 -9.97 -1.10
CA GLN A 95 -3.01 -8.59 -1.05
C GLN A 95 -1.51 -8.55 -0.76
N PHE A 96 -0.83 -7.59 -1.35
CA PHE A 96 0.55 -7.27 -1.04
C PHE A 96 0.79 -5.77 -1.11
N VAL A 97 1.87 -5.31 -0.51
CA VAL A 97 2.21 -3.89 -0.44
C VAL A 97 3.42 -3.60 -1.31
N LEU A 98 3.29 -2.61 -2.17
CA LEU A 98 4.42 -1.98 -2.86
C LEU A 98 4.96 -0.87 -1.95
N PRO A 99 6.14 -1.04 -1.35
CA PRO A 99 6.56 -0.21 -0.22
C PRO A 99 7.01 1.21 -0.61
N ARG A 100 7.32 1.42 -1.88
CA ARG A 100 7.88 2.68 -2.38
C ARG A 100 7.27 3.09 -3.71
N GLU A 101 7.38 4.38 -4.01
CA GLU A 101 7.25 4.89 -5.36
C GLU A 101 8.27 4.23 -6.29
N GLY A 102 7.86 3.85 -7.48
CA GLY A 102 8.72 3.31 -8.51
C GLY A 102 8.05 2.30 -9.41
N ASP A 103 8.89 1.59 -10.15
CA ASP A 103 8.47 0.56 -11.08
C ASP A 103 8.69 -0.83 -10.48
N TYR A 104 7.71 -1.69 -10.68
CA TYR A 104 7.71 -3.07 -10.21
C TYR A 104 7.46 -4.03 -11.36
N LEU A 105 8.17 -5.13 -11.33
CA LEU A 105 8.07 -6.19 -12.32
C LEU A 105 7.30 -7.36 -11.73
N ILE A 106 6.23 -7.77 -12.40
CA ILE A 106 5.41 -8.92 -12.01
C ILE A 106 5.65 -10.05 -13.01
N ILE A 107 6.10 -11.19 -12.54
CA ILE A 107 6.40 -12.37 -13.33
C ILE A 107 5.69 -13.61 -12.82
N ASN A 108 5.50 -14.57 -13.70
CA ASN A 108 5.06 -15.92 -13.35
C ASN A 108 6.27 -16.86 -13.40
N ASN A 109 6.76 -17.26 -12.25
CA ASN A 109 7.87 -18.22 -12.12
C ASN A 109 7.36 -19.65 -11.87
N GLY A 110 6.17 -19.98 -12.35
CA GLY A 110 5.60 -21.31 -12.32
C GLY A 110 5.79 -22.05 -13.64
N THR A 111 5.03 -23.12 -13.80
CA THR A 111 5.08 -23.99 -14.99
C THR A 111 3.91 -23.76 -15.94
N ASP A 112 2.81 -23.21 -15.46
CA ASP A 112 1.57 -23.04 -16.20
C ASP A 112 1.21 -21.54 -16.34
N LYS A 113 0.39 -21.25 -17.33
CA LYS A 113 -0.13 -19.91 -17.60
C LYS A 113 -1.06 -19.44 -16.47
N LEU A 114 -0.91 -18.18 -16.08
CA LEU A 114 -1.80 -17.50 -15.14
C LEU A 114 -2.57 -16.37 -15.82
N THR A 115 -3.80 -16.18 -15.38
CA THR A 115 -4.60 -15.00 -15.70
C THR A 115 -4.79 -14.21 -14.43
N CYS A 116 -4.26 -13.00 -14.37
CA CYS A 116 -4.26 -12.18 -13.18
C CYS A 116 -4.84 -10.80 -13.43
N SER A 117 -5.48 -10.26 -12.40
CA SER A 117 -5.89 -8.87 -12.33
C SER A 117 -5.32 -8.25 -11.06
N PHE A 118 -4.81 -7.04 -11.18
CA PHE A 118 -4.22 -6.29 -10.07
C PHE A 118 -4.94 -4.96 -9.93
N ARG A 119 -5.36 -4.65 -8.71
CA ARG A 119 -6.01 -3.39 -8.37
C ARG A 119 -5.21 -2.67 -7.31
N PHE A 120 -4.83 -1.44 -7.60
CA PHE A 120 -4.12 -0.56 -6.67
C PHE A 120 -5.16 0.26 -5.92
N VAL A 121 -5.33 -0.01 -4.63
CA VAL A 121 -6.50 0.48 -3.89
C VAL A 121 -6.19 1.51 -2.83
N LYS A 122 -4.95 1.61 -2.36
CA LYS A 122 -4.68 2.45 -1.20
C LYS A 122 -3.27 3.00 -1.20
N ASN A 123 -3.17 4.31 -1.00
CA ASN A 123 -1.90 4.94 -0.65
C ASN A 123 -1.62 4.72 0.83
N TYR A 124 -0.50 4.07 1.14
CA TYR A 124 -0.04 3.99 2.52
C TYR A 124 0.76 5.23 2.86
N PRO A 125 0.44 5.92 3.95
CA PRO A 125 1.29 6.97 4.44
C PRO A 125 2.66 6.40 4.79
N THR A 126 3.72 7.12 4.50
CA THR A 126 5.05 6.74 4.93
C THR A 126 5.09 6.68 6.45
N ARG A 127 5.85 5.74 7.03
CA ARG A 127 5.97 5.60 8.49
C ARG A 127 6.29 6.91 9.21
N PRO A 128 7.20 7.77 8.73
CA PRO A 128 7.46 9.06 9.36
C PRO A 128 6.22 9.95 9.46
N VAL A 129 5.40 10.02 8.41
CA VAL A 129 4.17 10.82 8.41
C VAL A 129 3.14 10.25 9.38
N GLN A 130 2.96 8.94 9.38
CA GLN A 130 2.06 8.26 10.29
C GLN A 130 2.47 8.47 11.75
N ASN A 131 3.75 8.32 12.08
CA ASN A 131 4.28 8.57 13.41
C ASN A 131 4.10 10.03 13.83
N ALA A 132 4.36 10.99 12.95
CA ALA A 132 4.16 12.40 13.21
C ALA A 132 2.70 12.73 13.55
N LEU A 133 1.74 12.15 12.83
CA LEU A 133 0.31 12.31 13.09
C LEU A 133 -0.10 11.72 14.44
N TYR A 134 0.38 10.53 14.79
CA TYR A 134 0.09 9.90 16.09
C TYR A 134 0.68 10.68 17.25
N ILE A 135 1.92 11.15 17.14
CA ILE A 135 2.59 11.94 18.17
C ILE A 135 1.87 13.28 18.37
N SER A 136 1.58 14.01 17.30
CA SER A 136 0.88 15.29 17.39
C SER A 136 -0.52 15.15 17.97
N GLY A 137 -1.28 14.15 17.56
CA GLY A 137 -2.60 13.85 18.11
C GLY A 137 -2.56 13.54 19.62
N SER A 138 -1.57 12.75 20.05
CA SER A 138 -1.39 12.41 21.47
C SER A 138 -1.02 13.64 22.30
N VAL A 139 -0.12 14.49 21.83
CA VAL A 139 0.27 15.73 22.48
C VAL A 139 -0.93 16.67 22.65
N PHE A 140 -1.71 16.88 21.59
CA PHE A 140 -2.90 17.73 21.65
C PHE A 140 -3.97 17.16 22.59
N ALA A 141 -4.16 15.85 22.63
CA ALA A 141 -5.10 15.21 23.56
C ALA A 141 -4.71 15.43 25.03
N VAL A 142 -3.43 15.28 25.36
CA VAL A 142 -2.92 15.53 26.71
C VAL A 142 -3.06 17.00 27.11
N LEU A 143 -2.68 17.92 26.22
CA LEU A 143 -2.82 19.35 26.50
C LEU A 143 -4.29 19.77 26.68
N LEU A 144 -5.20 19.23 25.88
CA LEU A 144 -6.62 19.48 26.01
C LEU A 144 -7.15 18.96 27.34
N ALA A 145 -6.76 17.75 27.73
CA ALA A 145 -7.16 17.18 29.02
C ALA A 145 -6.68 18.03 30.21
N LEU A 146 -5.45 18.55 30.16
CA LEU A 146 -4.91 19.43 31.19
C LEU A 146 -5.67 20.76 31.26
N VAL A 147 -6.05 21.34 30.14
CA VAL A 147 -6.83 22.59 30.08
C VAL A 147 -8.22 22.35 30.67
N VAL A 148 -8.90 21.29 30.29
CA VAL A 148 -10.24 20.94 30.80
C VAL A 148 -10.18 20.69 32.31
N TRP A 149 -9.18 19.93 32.79
CA TRP A 149 -9.00 19.66 34.21
C TRP A 149 -8.79 20.93 35.03
N ARG A 150 -7.98 21.88 34.51
CA ARG A 150 -7.74 23.16 35.18
C ARG A 150 -8.98 24.06 35.22
N TRP A 151 -9.87 23.94 34.21
CA TRP A 151 -11.12 24.73 34.18
C TRP A 151 -12.25 24.12 35.04
N GLY A 152 -12.18 22.83 35.30
CA GLY A 152 -13.14 22.12 36.14
C GLY A 152 -12.89 22.26 37.63
N ARG A 153 -11.81 22.97 38.00
CA ARG A 153 -11.48 23.36 39.37
C ARG A 153 -11.72 24.85 39.58
#